data_1e27da6ac08ed31d0eacedc43258c91b
#
_entry.id   1e27da6ac08ed31d0eacedc43258c91b
#
_cell.length_a   1.000
_cell.length_b   1.000
_cell.length_c   1.000
_cell.angle_alpha   90.00
_cell.angle_beta   90.00
_cell.angle_gamma   90.00
#
_symmetry.space_group_name_H-M   'P 1'
#
loop_
_entity.id
_entity.type
_entity.pdbx_description
1 polymer ?
#
loop_
_entity_poly.entity_id
_entity_poly.type
_entity_poly.pdbx_seq_one_letter_code
_entity_poly.pdbx_strand_id
1 'polypeptide(L)'
;MKKIVLILLSLTIFAVNSFAESENLSKGLELYNNSKYSQAKPYFEKIAALNNEETGEAYFYLAEIAYFTLAEPKNDIEHERLLRLSIAKDYIPAIVHLGLYLYSDIEEGEKILLAGLEKFPNNQDIIDALGKIYDPWGVTDKTVNFYEQLGAKGNSKAYLNLGYLYQDDKQYNLAEENFLKAANNNVEGSKLVLADFYKSQKKYDLAEKYYLEVKAEDSVDGLAELYIIQKKYDLVEKLFQDSGKYDRQEILSIIAGRAFYIEDYVTAEKYYLQEMKENPNSFYNQVPLAQSAEETGNNSLAEEMYKKDIVNNSGGESTGGYVNFMLKQGKLAEVEKFVEENKGTEIETSIYGALLSNYFDAKNVEGIKKYSQKLIDLKDESYRYEMGYAYYLEKNYSEATKNFLIAKKSLNFTQDSLYYLGMIEKEKGNMKEAKAYFLKVYKKDRYYSIDLLNELKSIYEKEGNTEEIKQIQEYIDDINNSNDDTDY
;
A
#
# COMPACT_ATOMS: atom_id res chain seq x y z
N MET A 1 -63.46 -33.15 -7.52
CA MET A 1 -62.26 -33.53 -8.30
C MET A 1 -61.74 -32.41 -9.23
N LYS A 2 -62.55 -31.79 -10.13
CA LYS A 2 -62.07 -30.74 -11.05
C LYS A 2 -61.43 -29.50 -10.36
N LYS A 3 -61.92 -29.05 -9.20
CA LYS A 3 -61.33 -27.90 -8.47
C LYS A 3 -59.96 -28.21 -7.81
N ILE A 4 -59.77 -29.46 -7.37
CA ILE A 4 -58.47 -29.88 -6.74
C ILE A 4 -57.39 -30.05 -7.80
N VAL A 5 -57.76 -30.52 -8.99
CA VAL A 5 -56.87 -30.67 -10.14
C VAL A 5 -56.42 -29.28 -10.65
N LEU A 6 -57.30 -28.27 -10.67
CA LEU A 6 -56.94 -26.90 -11.05
C LEU A 6 -56.02 -26.22 -10.04
N ILE A 7 -56.20 -26.45 -8.73
CA ILE A 7 -55.33 -25.91 -7.67
C ILE A 7 -53.95 -26.61 -7.71
N LEU A 8 -53.89 -27.91 -7.93
CA LEU A 8 -52.62 -28.62 -8.09
C LEU A 8 -51.88 -28.21 -9.38
N LEU A 9 -52.58 -28.01 -10.51
CA LEU A 9 -51.99 -27.47 -11.71
C LEU A 9 -51.48 -26.06 -11.55
N SER A 10 -52.20 -25.18 -10.84
CA SER A 10 -51.76 -23.83 -10.56
C SER A 10 -50.53 -23.78 -9.63
N LEU A 11 -50.46 -24.65 -8.61
CA LEU A 11 -49.32 -24.76 -7.69
C LEU A 11 -48.09 -25.37 -8.40
N THR A 12 -48.28 -26.33 -9.32
CA THR A 12 -47.16 -26.86 -10.13
C THR A 12 -46.64 -25.87 -11.15
N ILE A 13 -47.54 -25.12 -11.80
CA ILE A 13 -47.12 -24.02 -12.74
C ILE A 13 -46.39 -22.90 -11.96
N PHE A 14 -46.84 -22.58 -10.77
CA PHE A 14 -46.16 -21.56 -9.93
C PHE A 14 -44.78 -22.05 -9.47
N ALA A 15 -44.65 -23.29 -9.05
CA ALA A 15 -43.38 -23.88 -8.63
C ALA A 15 -42.39 -24.05 -9.81
N VAL A 16 -42.85 -24.39 -10.99
CA VAL A 16 -42.01 -24.52 -12.18
C VAL A 16 -41.56 -23.15 -12.69
N ASN A 17 -42.43 -22.13 -12.61
CA ASN A 17 -42.04 -20.77 -13.00
C ASN A 17 -41.02 -20.16 -12.01
N SER A 18 -41.21 -20.33 -10.71
CA SER A 18 -40.22 -19.81 -9.71
C SER A 18 -38.87 -20.51 -9.82
N PHE A 19 -38.85 -21.80 -10.19
CA PHE A 19 -37.58 -22.55 -10.42
C PHE A 19 -36.85 -22.08 -11.68
N ALA A 20 -37.58 -21.81 -12.76
CA ALA A 20 -37.04 -21.32 -14.03
C ALA A 20 -36.59 -19.84 -13.92
N GLU A 21 -37.20 -19.07 -13.03
CA GLU A 21 -36.85 -17.66 -12.72
C GLU A 21 -35.52 -17.60 -11.99
N SER A 22 -35.35 -18.35 -10.91
CA SER A 22 -34.10 -18.45 -10.14
C SER A 22 -32.92 -18.98 -10.98
N GLU A 23 -33.20 -19.89 -11.94
CA GLU A 23 -32.20 -20.37 -12.89
C GLU A 23 -31.76 -19.32 -13.90
N ASN A 24 -32.65 -18.46 -14.39
CA ASN A 24 -32.33 -17.37 -15.28
C ASN A 24 -31.50 -16.28 -14.54
N LEU A 25 -31.84 -15.93 -13.30
CA LEU A 25 -31.06 -14.99 -12.48
C LEU A 25 -29.66 -15.51 -12.25
N SER A 26 -29.53 -16.76 -11.79
CA SER A 26 -28.23 -17.40 -11.54
C SER A 26 -27.35 -17.42 -12.79
N LYS A 27 -27.93 -17.74 -13.95
CA LYS A 27 -27.19 -17.76 -15.22
C LYS A 27 -26.81 -16.37 -15.71
N GLY A 28 -27.70 -15.41 -15.54
CA GLY A 28 -27.42 -13.98 -15.82
C GLY A 28 -26.25 -13.47 -14.99
N LEU A 29 -26.26 -13.72 -13.68
CA LEU A 29 -25.19 -13.36 -12.75
C LEU A 29 -23.85 -14.04 -13.07
N GLU A 30 -23.88 -15.34 -13.37
CA GLU A 30 -22.67 -16.07 -13.81
C GLU A 30 -22.01 -15.40 -15.02
N LEU A 31 -22.81 -15.07 -16.02
CA LEU A 31 -22.32 -14.45 -17.24
C LEU A 31 -21.83 -13.00 -16.99
N TYR A 32 -22.55 -12.25 -16.17
CA TYR A 32 -22.18 -10.89 -15.78
C TYR A 32 -20.85 -10.87 -15.04
N ASN A 33 -20.67 -11.72 -14.03
CA ASN A 33 -19.45 -11.81 -13.24
C ASN A 33 -18.23 -12.25 -14.08
N ASN A 34 -18.47 -12.93 -15.19
CA ASN A 34 -17.45 -13.28 -16.20
C ASN A 34 -17.28 -12.20 -17.29
N SER A 35 -17.82 -11.00 -17.11
CA SER A 35 -17.78 -9.88 -18.07
C SER A 35 -18.39 -10.18 -19.44
N LYS A 36 -19.26 -11.21 -19.54
CA LYS A 36 -19.96 -11.61 -20.76
C LYS A 36 -21.29 -10.86 -20.89
N TYR A 37 -21.24 -9.54 -20.83
CA TYR A 37 -22.40 -8.64 -20.72
C TYR A 37 -23.46 -8.86 -21.81
N SER A 38 -23.06 -9.00 -23.08
CA SER A 38 -23.98 -9.24 -24.19
C SER A 38 -24.73 -10.57 -24.08
N GLN A 39 -24.12 -11.58 -23.40
CA GLN A 39 -24.75 -12.88 -23.15
C GLN A 39 -25.62 -12.85 -21.88
N ALA A 40 -25.25 -12.07 -20.88
CA ALA A 40 -26.01 -11.90 -19.63
C ALA A 40 -27.32 -11.14 -19.86
N LYS A 41 -27.28 -10.08 -20.67
CA LYS A 41 -28.41 -9.17 -20.92
C LYS A 41 -29.74 -9.88 -21.19
N PRO A 42 -29.87 -10.86 -22.11
CA PRO A 42 -31.15 -11.52 -22.40
C PRO A 42 -31.78 -12.25 -21.21
N TYR A 43 -30.98 -12.70 -20.25
CA TYR A 43 -31.47 -13.34 -19.03
C TYR A 43 -32.14 -12.31 -18.11
N PHE A 44 -31.50 -11.18 -17.88
CA PHE A 44 -32.09 -10.09 -17.08
C PHE A 44 -33.30 -9.46 -17.77
N GLU A 45 -33.33 -9.29 -19.09
CA GLU A 45 -34.49 -8.82 -19.84
C GLU A 45 -35.71 -9.75 -19.67
N LYS A 46 -35.52 -11.06 -19.66
CA LYS A 46 -36.60 -12.02 -19.38
C LYS A 46 -37.17 -11.84 -17.98
N ILE A 47 -36.29 -11.68 -16.96
CA ILE A 47 -36.73 -11.49 -15.57
C ILE A 47 -37.44 -10.14 -15.41
N ALA A 48 -36.89 -9.08 -15.99
CA ALA A 48 -37.50 -7.75 -15.94
C ALA A 48 -38.92 -7.71 -16.52
N ALA A 49 -39.21 -8.57 -17.51
CA ALA A 49 -40.55 -8.70 -18.13
C ALA A 49 -41.56 -9.43 -17.24
N LEU A 50 -41.13 -10.20 -16.23
CA LEU A 50 -42.04 -11.01 -15.40
C LEU A 50 -42.75 -10.19 -14.30
N ASN A 51 -42.20 -9.04 -13.94
CA ASN A 51 -42.73 -8.14 -12.90
C ASN A 51 -42.93 -8.85 -11.52
N ASN A 52 -41.94 -9.62 -11.12
CA ASN A 52 -41.87 -10.40 -9.89
C ASN A 52 -40.88 -9.76 -8.89
N GLU A 53 -40.51 -10.52 -7.84
CA GLU A 53 -39.56 -10.06 -6.79
C GLU A 53 -38.15 -9.83 -7.34
N GLU A 54 -37.72 -10.56 -8.36
CA GLU A 54 -36.37 -10.45 -8.96
C GLU A 54 -36.25 -9.30 -9.97
N THR A 55 -37.38 -8.67 -10.34
CA THR A 55 -37.45 -7.60 -11.36
C THR A 55 -36.59 -6.39 -11.02
N GLY A 56 -36.52 -6.02 -9.73
CA GLY A 56 -35.67 -4.92 -9.27
C GLY A 56 -34.19 -5.18 -9.50
N GLU A 57 -33.76 -6.37 -9.14
CA GLU A 57 -32.38 -6.81 -9.34
C GLU A 57 -32.03 -6.94 -10.84
N ALA A 58 -32.96 -7.46 -11.64
CA ALA A 58 -32.75 -7.55 -13.08
C ALA A 58 -32.57 -6.19 -13.75
N TYR A 59 -33.35 -5.16 -13.37
CA TYR A 59 -33.16 -3.79 -13.86
C TYR A 59 -31.82 -3.21 -13.41
N PHE A 60 -31.35 -3.51 -12.21
CA PHE A 60 -30.05 -3.09 -11.72
C PHE A 60 -28.92 -3.62 -12.61
N TYR A 61 -28.88 -4.93 -12.87
CA TYR A 61 -27.86 -5.49 -13.72
C TYR A 61 -27.97 -5.08 -15.19
N LEU A 62 -29.18 -4.80 -15.68
CA LEU A 62 -29.37 -4.19 -17.00
C LEU A 62 -28.79 -2.77 -17.05
N ALA A 63 -28.89 -2.00 -15.96
CA ALA A 63 -28.29 -0.70 -15.86
C ALA A 63 -26.75 -0.78 -15.92
N GLU A 64 -26.18 -1.66 -15.13
CA GLU A 64 -24.74 -1.91 -15.15
C GLU A 64 -24.24 -2.35 -16.55
N ILE A 65 -24.93 -3.26 -17.19
CA ILE A 65 -24.62 -3.69 -18.56
C ILE A 65 -24.71 -2.52 -19.55
N ALA A 66 -25.71 -1.65 -19.41
CA ALA A 66 -25.84 -0.47 -20.27
C ALA A 66 -24.64 0.48 -20.09
N TYR A 67 -24.24 0.72 -18.86
CA TYR A 67 -23.09 1.55 -18.55
C TYR A 67 -21.79 1.05 -19.21
N PHE A 68 -21.54 -0.27 -19.17
CA PHE A 68 -20.33 -0.88 -19.74
C PHE A 68 -20.36 -1.12 -21.25
N THR A 69 -21.55 -1.19 -21.88
CA THR A 69 -21.67 -1.63 -23.26
C THR A 69 -22.12 -0.54 -24.24
N LEU A 70 -22.68 0.53 -23.77
CA LEU A 70 -23.12 1.65 -24.60
C LEU A 70 -22.05 2.75 -24.63
N ALA A 71 -22.04 3.53 -25.72
CA ALA A 71 -21.18 4.73 -25.80
C ALA A 71 -21.87 5.95 -25.19
N GLU A 72 -21.06 6.86 -24.65
CA GLU A 72 -21.53 8.15 -24.13
C GLU A 72 -22.23 9.00 -25.23
N PRO A 73 -23.26 9.78 -24.87
CA PRO A 73 -23.92 9.89 -23.55
C PRO A 73 -25.06 8.89 -23.36
N LYS A 74 -25.21 7.89 -24.26
CA LYS A 74 -26.34 6.93 -24.19
C LYS A 74 -26.21 5.97 -23.00
N ASN A 75 -24.99 5.66 -22.61
CA ASN A 75 -24.73 4.82 -21.45
C ASN A 75 -25.32 5.44 -20.18
N ASP A 76 -25.07 6.72 -19.90
CA ASP A 76 -25.49 7.42 -18.69
C ASP A 76 -27.03 7.56 -18.65
N ILE A 77 -27.63 7.94 -19.76
CA ILE A 77 -29.09 8.08 -19.86
C ILE A 77 -29.80 6.76 -19.62
N GLU A 78 -29.35 5.68 -20.23
CA GLU A 78 -29.98 4.36 -20.09
C GLU A 78 -29.68 3.75 -18.73
N HIS A 79 -28.47 3.93 -18.21
CA HIS A 79 -28.07 3.50 -16.88
C HIS A 79 -28.98 4.12 -15.81
N GLU A 80 -29.11 5.44 -15.79
CA GLU A 80 -29.99 6.13 -14.86
C GLU A 80 -31.45 5.69 -15.00
N ARG A 81 -31.97 5.60 -16.24
CA ARG A 81 -33.35 5.16 -16.49
C ARG A 81 -33.63 3.78 -15.91
N LEU A 82 -32.69 2.83 -16.09
CA LEU A 82 -32.82 1.46 -15.59
C LEU A 82 -32.69 1.38 -14.07
N LEU A 83 -31.79 2.17 -13.48
CA LEU A 83 -31.69 2.31 -12.02
C LEU A 83 -32.97 2.85 -11.41
N ARG A 84 -33.60 3.85 -12.01
CA ARG A 84 -34.92 4.37 -11.56
C ARG A 84 -36.03 3.32 -11.65
N LEU A 85 -36.02 2.45 -12.66
CA LEU A 85 -36.94 1.29 -12.74
C LEU A 85 -36.65 0.25 -11.64
N SER A 86 -35.39 0.00 -11.33
CA SER A 86 -35.00 -0.85 -10.22
C SER A 86 -35.45 -0.30 -8.87
N ILE A 87 -35.27 1.01 -8.64
CA ILE A 87 -35.74 1.72 -7.43
C ILE A 87 -37.25 1.61 -7.28
N ALA A 88 -38.00 1.72 -8.39
CA ALA A 88 -39.46 1.56 -8.37
C ALA A 88 -39.92 0.15 -7.97
N LYS A 89 -38.98 -0.82 -7.94
CA LYS A 89 -39.17 -2.18 -7.43
C LYS A 89 -38.49 -2.40 -6.07
N ASP A 90 -38.16 -1.33 -5.37
CA ASP A 90 -37.61 -1.37 -4.01
C ASP A 90 -36.25 -2.07 -3.88
N TYR A 91 -35.49 -2.12 -4.96
CA TYR A 91 -34.18 -2.74 -4.93
C TYR A 91 -33.14 -1.79 -4.30
N ILE A 92 -32.76 -2.09 -3.08
CA ILE A 92 -31.89 -1.22 -2.25
C ILE A 92 -30.55 -0.90 -2.92
N PRO A 93 -29.83 -1.86 -3.56
CA PRO A 93 -28.57 -1.54 -4.23
C PRO A 93 -28.71 -0.45 -5.31
N ALA A 94 -29.85 -0.38 -6.01
CA ALA A 94 -30.10 0.66 -6.99
C ALA A 94 -30.33 2.05 -6.34
N ILE A 95 -30.97 2.09 -5.17
CA ILE A 95 -31.16 3.33 -4.39
C ILE A 95 -29.77 3.88 -4.01
N VAL A 96 -28.91 3.04 -3.46
CA VAL A 96 -27.55 3.40 -3.04
C VAL A 96 -26.70 3.81 -4.24
N HIS A 97 -26.75 2.99 -5.31
CA HIS A 97 -25.95 3.24 -6.51
C HIS A 97 -26.33 4.58 -7.14
N LEU A 98 -27.60 4.81 -7.45
CA LEU A 98 -28.04 6.05 -8.10
C LEU A 98 -27.82 7.26 -7.20
N GLY A 99 -28.08 7.13 -5.90
CA GLY A 99 -27.84 8.20 -4.94
C GLY A 99 -26.40 8.68 -4.88
N LEU A 100 -25.43 7.76 -5.02
CA LEU A 100 -24.00 8.08 -5.05
C LEU A 100 -23.49 8.42 -6.46
N TYR A 101 -24.13 7.88 -7.51
CA TYR A 101 -23.73 8.12 -8.90
C TYR A 101 -23.98 9.58 -9.33
N LEU A 102 -25.03 10.21 -8.80
CA LEU A 102 -25.39 11.61 -9.09
C LEU A 102 -24.49 12.62 -8.36
N TYR A 103 -23.17 12.40 -8.39
CA TYR A 103 -22.19 13.30 -7.75
C TYR A 103 -22.18 14.72 -8.34
N SER A 104 -22.64 14.91 -9.58
CA SER A 104 -22.83 16.22 -10.22
C SER A 104 -24.13 16.92 -9.80
N ASP A 105 -25.10 16.16 -9.25
CA ASP A 105 -26.38 16.65 -8.69
C ASP A 105 -26.60 16.02 -7.31
N ILE A 106 -25.83 16.49 -6.34
CA ILE A 106 -25.82 16.00 -4.96
C ILE A 106 -27.22 16.13 -4.32
N GLU A 107 -28.00 17.17 -4.67
CA GLU A 107 -29.34 17.39 -4.12
C GLU A 107 -30.32 16.28 -4.56
N GLU A 108 -30.26 15.86 -5.81
CA GLU A 108 -31.09 14.75 -6.31
C GLU A 108 -30.64 13.41 -5.73
N GLY A 109 -29.32 13.17 -5.63
CA GLY A 109 -28.78 11.99 -5.00
C GLY A 109 -29.18 11.84 -3.53
N GLU A 110 -29.10 12.93 -2.76
CA GLU A 110 -29.58 13.00 -1.38
C GLU A 110 -31.05 12.65 -1.27
N LYS A 111 -31.88 13.24 -2.15
CA LYS A 111 -33.33 13.05 -2.18
C LYS A 111 -33.71 11.58 -2.43
N ILE A 112 -33.01 10.91 -3.33
CA ILE A 112 -33.21 9.48 -3.61
C ILE A 112 -32.87 8.63 -2.37
N LEU A 113 -31.74 8.92 -1.71
CA LEU A 113 -31.32 8.20 -0.51
C LEU A 113 -32.27 8.47 0.67
N LEU A 114 -32.72 9.71 0.88
CA LEU A 114 -33.69 10.03 1.94
C LEU A 114 -35.03 9.34 1.72
N ALA A 115 -35.53 9.30 0.49
CA ALA A 115 -36.75 8.55 0.15
C ALA A 115 -36.56 7.04 0.39
N GLY A 116 -35.37 6.49 0.07
CA GLY A 116 -35.01 5.14 0.38
C GLY A 116 -34.98 4.88 1.88
N LEU A 117 -34.39 5.79 2.66
CA LEU A 117 -34.30 5.68 4.12
C LEU A 117 -35.68 5.78 4.80
N GLU A 118 -36.60 6.59 4.26
CA GLU A 118 -37.98 6.64 4.75
C GLU A 118 -38.66 5.26 4.61
N LYS A 119 -38.45 4.58 3.50
CA LYS A 119 -38.98 3.24 3.24
C LYS A 119 -38.25 2.12 3.99
N PHE A 120 -36.96 2.24 4.14
CA PHE A 120 -36.07 1.28 4.80
C PHE A 120 -35.28 1.93 5.95
N PRO A 121 -35.91 2.29 7.08
CA PRO A 121 -35.36 3.22 8.08
C PRO A 121 -34.06 2.75 8.77
N ASN A 122 -33.77 1.45 8.75
CA ASN A 122 -32.60 0.86 9.39
C ASN A 122 -31.63 0.24 8.37
N ASN A 123 -31.79 0.53 7.07
CA ASN A 123 -30.87 -0.01 6.10
C ASN A 123 -29.52 0.71 6.17
N GLN A 124 -28.48 -0.06 6.50
CA GLN A 124 -27.15 0.48 6.74
C GLN A 124 -26.50 1.03 5.47
N ASP A 125 -26.70 0.39 4.32
CA ASP A 125 -26.09 0.83 3.06
C ASP A 125 -26.58 2.22 2.64
N ILE A 126 -27.89 2.50 2.86
CA ILE A 126 -28.48 3.82 2.61
C ILE A 126 -27.94 4.86 3.61
N ILE A 127 -27.82 4.48 4.88
CA ILE A 127 -27.29 5.35 5.94
C ILE A 127 -25.84 5.72 5.63
N ASP A 128 -25.01 4.74 5.26
CA ASP A 128 -23.60 4.95 4.93
C ASP A 128 -23.45 5.81 3.65
N ALA A 129 -24.33 5.62 2.67
CA ALA A 129 -24.36 6.45 1.47
C ALA A 129 -24.72 7.91 1.77
N LEU A 130 -25.69 8.16 2.64
CA LEU A 130 -26.02 9.52 3.11
C LEU A 130 -24.84 10.14 3.88
N GLY A 131 -24.17 9.36 4.71
CA GLY A 131 -22.96 9.79 5.39
C GLY A 131 -21.88 10.29 4.41
N LYS A 132 -21.62 9.55 3.34
CA LYS A 132 -20.66 9.94 2.29
C LYS A 132 -21.07 11.22 1.55
N ILE A 133 -22.35 11.48 1.40
CA ILE A 133 -22.84 12.72 0.78
C ILE A 133 -22.68 13.93 1.72
N TYR A 134 -22.92 13.72 3.02
CA TYR A 134 -22.95 14.81 3.98
C TYR A 134 -21.55 15.24 4.43
N ASP A 135 -20.60 14.34 4.43
CA ASP A 135 -19.23 14.61 4.89
C ASP A 135 -18.14 14.11 3.92
N PRO A 136 -18.06 14.68 2.72
CA PRO A 136 -16.98 14.34 1.79
C PRO A 136 -15.59 14.89 2.20
N TRP A 137 -15.52 15.87 3.13
CA TRP A 137 -14.30 16.61 3.47
C TRP A 137 -14.05 16.74 4.98
N GLY A 138 -14.76 15.99 5.82
CA GLY A 138 -14.66 16.06 7.28
C GLY A 138 -16.00 16.24 7.98
N VAL A 139 -15.98 16.44 9.30
CA VAL A 139 -17.19 16.54 10.13
C VAL A 139 -17.97 17.82 9.85
N THR A 140 -19.19 17.68 9.36
CA THR A 140 -20.12 18.81 9.14
C THR A 140 -21.30 18.76 10.11
N ASP A 141 -21.89 19.93 10.41
CA ASP A 141 -23.12 20.00 11.22
C ASP A 141 -24.23 19.12 10.63
N LYS A 142 -24.28 18.99 9.31
CA LYS A 142 -25.29 18.19 8.61
C LYS A 142 -25.10 16.70 8.88
N THR A 143 -23.87 16.21 8.80
CA THR A 143 -23.51 14.80 9.08
C THR A 143 -23.79 14.46 10.55
N VAL A 144 -23.35 15.32 11.47
CA VAL A 144 -23.55 15.13 12.90
C VAL A 144 -25.05 15.07 13.23
N ASN A 145 -25.82 16.08 12.80
CA ASN A 145 -27.26 16.12 13.03
C ASN A 145 -27.99 14.90 12.46
N PHE A 146 -27.58 14.43 11.30
CA PHE A 146 -28.16 13.23 10.67
C PHE A 146 -27.97 11.99 11.55
N TYR A 147 -26.74 11.70 11.97
CA TYR A 147 -26.46 10.53 12.79
C TYR A 147 -27.01 10.65 14.22
N GLU A 148 -27.03 11.84 14.81
CA GLU A 148 -27.68 12.08 16.11
C GLU A 148 -29.20 11.78 16.07
N GLN A 149 -29.87 12.25 15.01
CA GLN A 149 -31.28 11.95 14.82
C GLN A 149 -31.55 10.45 14.60
N LEU A 150 -30.70 9.75 13.86
CA LEU A 150 -30.80 8.32 13.70
C LEU A 150 -30.62 7.58 15.01
N GLY A 151 -29.61 7.96 15.79
CA GLY A 151 -29.36 7.38 17.12
C GLY A 151 -30.54 7.60 18.09
N ALA A 152 -31.10 8.82 18.10
CA ALA A 152 -32.27 9.16 18.90
C ALA A 152 -33.51 8.35 18.48
N LYS A 153 -33.63 7.95 17.21
CA LYS A 153 -34.72 7.09 16.69
C LYS A 153 -34.47 5.58 16.94
N GLY A 154 -33.35 5.23 17.62
CA GLY A 154 -33.05 3.85 18.03
C GLY A 154 -32.04 3.12 17.13
N ASN A 155 -31.49 3.77 16.09
CA ASN A 155 -30.40 3.22 15.31
C ASN A 155 -29.06 3.42 16.06
N SER A 156 -28.77 2.53 17.00
CA SER A 156 -27.56 2.65 17.84
C SER A 156 -26.25 2.58 17.06
N LYS A 157 -26.24 2.03 15.83
CA LYS A 157 -25.07 1.98 14.96
C LYS A 157 -24.64 3.37 14.49
N ALA A 158 -25.58 4.32 14.44
CA ALA A 158 -25.31 5.72 14.15
C ALA A 158 -24.27 6.35 15.12
N TYR A 159 -24.28 5.92 16.40
CA TYR A 159 -23.27 6.36 17.37
C TYR A 159 -21.86 5.84 17.05
N LEU A 160 -21.75 4.65 16.44
CA LEU A 160 -20.47 4.14 15.99
C LEU A 160 -19.89 5.02 14.86
N ASN A 161 -20.74 5.38 13.90
CA ASN A 161 -20.35 6.27 12.80
C ASN A 161 -19.93 7.66 13.30
N LEU A 162 -20.70 8.25 14.25
CA LEU A 162 -20.30 9.50 14.91
C LEU A 162 -18.98 9.39 15.64
N GLY A 163 -18.71 8.25 16.29
CA GLY A 163 -17.44 8.01 16.95
C GLY A 163 -16.29 8.07 15.98
N TYR A 164 -16.39 7.43 14.82
CA TYR A 164 -15.37 7.48 13.78
C TYR A 164 -15.19 8.89 13.21
N LEU A 165 -16.28 9.58 12.86
CA LEU A 165 -16.21 10.96 12.35
C LEU A 165 -15.45 11.88 13.31
N TYR A 166 -15.80 11.86 14.59
CA TYR A 166 -15.12 12.66 15.60
C TYR A 166 -13.68 12.23 15.84
N GLN A 167 -13.35 10.94 15.67
CA GLN A 167 -11.98 10.45 15.77
C GLN A 167 -11.11 10.98 14.63
N ASP A 168 -11.62 10.96 13.40
CA ASP A 168 -10.92 11.47 12.21
C ASP A 168 -10.69 12.99 12.31
N ASP A 169 -11.66 13.71 12.88
CA ASP A 169 -11.54 15.15 13.17
C ASP A 169 -10.76 15.45 14.47
N LYS A 170 -10.14 14.42 15.07
CA LYS A 170 -9.34 14.54 16.31
C LYS A 170 -10.10 15.06 17.53
N GLN A 171 -11.43 15.04 17.50
CA GLN A 171 -12.31 15.39 18.62
C GLN A 171 -12.52 14.19 19.55
N TYR A 172 -11.44 13.71 20.14
CA TYR A 172 -11.38 12.42 20.86
C TYR A 172 -12.36 12.28 22.02
N ASN A 173 -12.76 13.37 22.69
CA ASN A 173 -13.76 13.30 23.77
C ASN A 173 -15.15 12.96 23.22
N LEU A 174 -15.54 13.54 22.09
CA LEU A 174 -16.81 13.24 21.43
C LEU A 174 -16.79 11.86 20.78
N ALA A 175 -15.66 11.44 20.25
CA ALA A 175 -15.46 10.07 19.75
C ALA A 175 -15.67 9.05 20.87
N GLU A 176 -15.03 9.24 22.02
CA GLU A 176 -15.17 8.37 23.21
C GLU A 176 -16.63 8.28 23.65
N GLU A 177 -17.33 9.42 23.78
CA GLU A 177 -18.75 9.47 24.18
C GLU A 177 -19.62 8.64 23.24
N ASN A 178 -19.40 8.76 21.93
CA ASN A 178 -20.22 8.08 20.93
C ASN A 178 -19.86 6.58 20.82
N PHE A 179 -18.60 6.20 20.90
CA PHE A 179 -18.21 4.80 20.99
C PHE A 179 -18.77 4.12 22.25
N LEU A 180 -18.78 4.83 23.40
CA LEU A 180 -19.44 4.34 24.62
C LEU A 180 -20.94 4.17 24.47
N LYS A 181 -21.65 5.10 23.80
CA LYS A 181 -23.07 4.97 23.47
C LYS A 181 -23.31 3.71 22.63
N ALA A 182 -22.49 3.48 21.60
CA ALA A 182 -22.59 2.29 20.75
C ALA A 182 -22.36 0.99 21.56
N ALA A 183 -21.31 0.94 22.39
CA ALA A 183 -20.98 -0.21 23.22
C ALA A 183 -22.06 -0.51 24.26
N ASN A 184 -22.62 0.53 24.94
CA ASN A 184 -23.69 0.38 25.94
C ASN A 184 -25.02 -0.08 25.31
N ASN A 185 -25.23 0.20 24.03
CA ASN A 185 -26.37 -0.30 23.26
C ASN A 185 -26.10 -1.67 22.60
N ASN A 186 -24.98 -2.33 22.93
CA ASN A 186 -24.57 -3.63 22.40
C ASN A 186 -24.50 -3.67 20.86
N VAL A 187 -24.07 -2.59 20.23
CA VAL A 187 -23.80 -2.60 18.79
C VAL A 187 -22.65 -3.60 18.54
N GLU A 188 -22.86 -4.49 17.57
CA GLU A 188 -21.88 -5.51 17.22
C GLU A 188 -20.52 -4.89 16.88
N GLY A 189 -19.44 -5.44 17.41
CA GLY A 189 -18.07 -4.93 17.21
C GLY A 189 -17.71 -3.66 17.98
N SER A 190 -18.69 -2.94 18.57
CA SER A 190 -18.44 -1.64 19.21
C SER A 190 -17.47 -1.68 20.39
N LYS A 191 -17.44 -2.78 21.14
CA LYS A 191 -16.49 -2.96 22.26
C LYS A 191 -15.06 -3.15 21.75
N LEU A 192 -14.89 -3.84 20.61
CA LEU A 192 -13.58 -3.97 19.95
C LEU A 192 -13.08 -2.62 19.45
N VAL A 193 -13.96 -1.87 18.77
CA VAL A 193 -13.66 -0.49 18.31
C VAL A 193 -13.27 0.40 19.48
N LEU A 194 -14.00 0.33 20.60
CA LEU A 194 -13.70 1.13 21.79
C LEU A 194 -12.37 0.72 22.43
N ALA A 195 -12.01 -0.57 22.41
CA ALA A 195 -10.72 -1.06 22.87
C ALA A 195 -9.57 -0.52 21.99
N ASP A 196 -9.71 -0.59 20.66
CA ASP A 196 -8.74 -0.06 19.72
C ASP A 196 -8.60 1.47 19.85
N PHE A 197 -9.71 2.18 20.02
CA PHE A 197 -9.70 3.60 20.32
C PHE A 197 -8.90 3.92 21.59
N TYR A 198 -9.16 3.25 22.69
CA TYR A 198 -8.40 3.45 23.93
C TYR A 198 -6.92 3.09 23.78
N LYS A 199 -6.60 2.05 23.01
CA LYS A 199 -5.21 1.68 22.68
C LYS A 199 -4.51 2.85 21.94
N SER A 200 -5.16 3.42 20.93
CA SER A 200 -4.63 4.56 20.16
C SER A 200 -4.41 5.80 21.03
N GLN A 201 -5.30 6.01 22.03
CA GLN A 201 -5.18 7.11 23.01
C GLN A 201 -4.23 6.77 24.17
N LYS A 202 -3.51 5.65 24.12
CA LYS A 202 -2.59 5.17 25.18
C LYS A 202 -3.27 4.96 26.54
N LYS A 203 -4.60 4.79 26.57
CA LYS A 203 -5.39 4.48 27.77
C LYS A 203 -5.45 2.95 27.93
N TYR A 204 -4.29 2.34 28.18
CA TYR A 204 -4.08 0.90 28.08
C TYR A 204 -4.95 0.05 29.02
N ASP A 205 -5.20 0.51 30.25
CA ASP A 205 -6.06 -0.22 31.19
C ASP A 205 -7.51 -0.31 30.70
N LEU A 206 -8.01 0.73 30.06
CA LEU A 206 -9.34 0.74 29.45
C LEU A 206 -9.38 -0.14 28.19
N ALA A 207 -8.33 -0.07 27.37
CA ALA A 207 -8.22 -0.93 26.18
C ALA A 207 -8.24 -2.40 26.59
N GLU A 208 -7.43 -2.83 27.56
CA GLU A 208 -7.39 -4.19 28.10
C GLU A 208 -8.76 -4.63 28.61
N LYS A 209 -9.43 -3.77 29.40
CA LYS A 209 -10.78 -4.05 29.90
C LYS A 209 -11.75 -4.39 28.77
N TYR A 210 -11.82 -3.56 27.73
CA TYR A 210 -12.78 -3.76 26.65
C TYR A 210 -12.41 -4.92 25.73
N TYR A 211 -11.12 -5.19 25.48
CA TYR A 211 -10.69 -6.40 24.79
C TYR A 211 -11.12 -7.68 25.52
N LEU A 212 -11.01 -7.71 26.85
CA LEU A 212 -11.43 -8.86 27.65
C LEU A 212 -12.96 -9.06 27.72
N GLU A 213 -13.74 -8.01 27.37
CA GLU A 213 -15.20 -8.11 27.26
C GLU A 213 -15.70 -8.63 25.90
N VAL A 214 -14.79 -8.79 24.92
CA VAL A 214 -15.06 -9.36 23.59
C VAL A 214 -14.73 -10.84 23.60
N LYS A 215 -15.28 -11.62 22.65
CA LYS A 215 -14.88 -13.02 22.48
C LYS A 215 -13.39 -13.13 22.20
N ALA A 216 -12.74 -14.12 22.78
CA ALA A 216 -11.30 -14.30 22.66
C ALA A 216 -10.83 -14.39 21.20
N GLU A 217 -11.58 -15.08 20.33
CA GLU A 217 -11.28 -15.22 18.90
C GLU A 217 -11.22 -13.88 18.16
N ASP A 218 -12.02 -12.89 18.58
CA ASP A 218 -12.09 -11.57 17.94
C ASP A 218 -11.07 -10.58 18.52
N SER A 219 -10.65 -10.75 19.77
CA SER A 219 -9.81 -9.79 20.51
C SER A 219 -8.35 -10.20 20.64
N VAL A 220 -7.98 -11.44 20.32
CA VAL A 220 -6.64 -12.00 20.60
C VAL A 220 -5.51 -11.18 20.00
N ASP A 221 -5.65 -10.71 18.76
CA ASP A 221 -4.58 -9.96 18.09
C ASP A 221 -4.45 -8.53 18.66
N GLY A 222 -5.59 -7.85 18.89
CA GLY A 222 -5.60 -6.50 19.47
C GLY A 222 -5.07 -6.49 20.91
N LEU A 223 -5.41 -7.51 21.70
CA LEU A 223 -4.91 -7.67 23.06
C LEU A 223 -3.43 -8.05 23.09
N ALA A 224 -2.98 -8.90 22.16
CA ALA A 224 -1.57 -9.24 22.02
C ALA A 224 -0.74 -8.00 21.66
N GLU A 225 -1.21 -7.18 20.71
CA GLU A 225 -0.55 -5.94 20.34
C GLU A 225 -0.47 -4.97 21.54
N LEU A 226 -1.55 -4.85 22.31
CA LEU A 226 -1.57 -4.05 23.54
C LEU A 226 -0.51 -4.53 24.53
N TYR A 227 -0.37 -5.84 24.74
CA TYR A 227 0.64 -6.39 25.63
C TYR A 227 2.06 -6.23 25.09
N ILE A 228 2.26 -6.29 23.77
CA ILE A 228 3.55 -6.00 23.12
C ILE A 228 3.98 -4.56 23.37
N ILE A 229 3.08 -3.58 23.15
CA ILE A 229 3.35 -2.16 23.41
C ILE A 229 3.75 -1.94 24.87
N GLN A 230 3.14 -2.70 25.80
CA GLN A 230 3.46 -2.67 27.24
C GLN A 230 4.65 -3.55 27.62
N LYS A 231 5.30 -4.22 26.67
CA LYS A 231 6.40 -5.18 26.87
C LYS A 231 6.06 -6.34 27.80
N LYS A 232 4.79 -6.73 27.85
CA LYS A 232 4.26 -7.87 28.64
C LYS A 232 4.28 -9.16 27.83
N TYR A 233 5.44 -9.56 27.33
CA TYR A 233 5.60 -10.66 26.37
C TYR A 233 5.15 -12.02 26.88
N ASP A 234 5.30 -12.30 28.18
CA ASP A 234 4.81 -13.56 28.77
C ASP A 234 3.28 -13.68 28.68
N LEU A 235 2.55 -12.53 28.76
CA LEU A 235 1.12 -12.52 28.55
C LEU A 235 0.74 -12.74 27.08
N VAL A 236 1.54 -12.23 26.13
CA VAL A 236 1.36 -12.48 24.70
C VAL A 236 1.51 -13.96 24.39
N GLU A 237 2.59 -14.57 24.89
CA GLU A 237 2.86 -15.99 24.69
C GLU A 237 1.72 -16.86 25.22
N LYS A 238 1.29 -16.58 26.45
CA LYS A 238 0.17 -17.27 27.07
C LYS A 238 -1.14 -17.08 26.30
N LEU A 239 -1.44 -15.85 25.90
CA LEU A 239 -2.65 -15.50 25.15
C LEU A 239 -2.74 -16.29 23.84
N PHE A 240 -1.65 -16.35 23.08
CA PHE A 240 -1.59 -17.08 21.83
C PHE A 240 -1.68 -18.60 22.03
N GLN A 241 -1.03 -19.15 23.05
CA GLN A 241 -1.14 -20.57 23.43
C GLN A 241 -2.58 -20.94 23.81
N ASP A 242 -3.22 -20.12 24.65
CA ASP A 242 -4.59 -20.36 25.12
C ASP A 242 -5.62 -20.24 23.99
N SER A 243 -5.37 -19.36 22.99
CA SER A 243 -6.25 -19.20 21.84
C SER A 243 -6.20 -20.37 20.85
N GLY A 244 -5.09 -21.11 20.80
CA GLY A 244 -4.84 -22.16 19.80
C GLY A 244 -4.79 -21.66 18.35
N LYS A 245 -4.72 -20.34 18.14
CA LYS A 245 -4.72 -19.71 16.80
C LYS A 245 -3.38 -19.88 16.07
N TYR A 246 -2.29 -19.90 16.83
CA TYR A 246 -0.93 -19.94 16.30
C TYR A 246 -0.18 -21.15 16.86
N ASP A 247 0.69 -21.74 16.06
CA ASP A 247 1.62 -22.76 16.55
C ASP A 247 2.80 -22.13 17.33
N ARG A 248 3.61 -22.97 17.96
CA ARG A 248 4.71 -22.51 18.81
C ARG A 248 5.74 -21.68 18.06
N GLN A 249 6.05 -22.03 16.83
CA GLN A 249 7.02 -21.32 16.01
C GLN A 249 6.47 -19.95 15.57
N GLU A 250 5.21 -19.92 15.14
CA GLU A 250 4.52 -18.67 14.79
C GLU A 250 4.48 -17.70 15.98
N ILE A 251 4.18 -18.20 17.18
CA ILE A 251 4.17 -17.38 18.40
C ILE A 251 5.52 -16.73 18.65
N LEU A 252 6.61 -17.49 18.58
CA LEU A 252 7.97 -16.97 18.78
C LEU A 252 8.33 -15.92 17.73
N SER A 253 8.04 -16.21 16.46
CA SER A 253 8.31 -15.32 15.34
C SER A 253 7.52 -14.01 15.43
N ILE A 254 6.23 -14.08 15.79
CA ILE A 254 5.37 -12.89 15.96
C ILE A 254 5.91 -12.01 17.10
N ILE A 255 6.23 -12.59 18.26
CA ILE A 255 6.75 -11.84 19.41
C ILE A 255 8.09 -11.18 19.06
N ALA A 256 9.00 -11.95 18.45
CA ALA A 256 10.31 -11.43 18.04
C ALA A 256 10.19 -10.30 17.03
N GLY A 257 9.39 -10.48 15.96
CA GLY A 257 9.19 -9.49 14.93
C GLY A 257 8.53 -8.20 15.46
N ARG A 258 7.57 -8.32 16.37
CA ARG A 258 6.93 -7.15 16.99
C ARG A 258 7.86 -6.43 17.97
N ALA A 259 8.64 -7.17 18.76
CA ALA A 259 9.67 -6.58 19.62
C ALA A 259 10.73 -5.83 18.80
N PHE A 260 11.16 -6.42 17.67
CA PHE A 260 12.06 -5.77 16.72
C PHE A 260 11.47 -4.44 16.17
N TYR A 261 10.22 -4.47 15.75
CA TYR A 261 9.55 -3.29 15.20
C TYR A 261 9.44 -2.12 16.20
N ILE A 262 9.27 -2.41 17.50
CA ILE A 262 9.24 -1.39 18.56
C ILE A 262 10.64 -1.13 19.16
N GLU A 263 11.69 -1.55 18.49
CA GLU A 263 13.09 -1.36 18.88
C GLU A 263 13.46 -1.99 20.24
N ASP A 264 12.71 -3.02 20.67
CA ASP A 264 13.08 -3.83 21.83
C ASP A 264 13.98 -4.98 21.41
N TYR A 265 15.20 -4.62 20.97
CA TYR A 265 16.15 -5.56 20.36
C TYR A 265 16.60 -6.67 21.31
N VAL A 266 16.65 -6.42 22.61
CA VAL A 266 16.99 -7.44 23.62
C VAL A 266 15.94 -8.56 23.62
N THR A 267 14.69 -8.20 23.59
CA THR A 267 13.58 -9.17 23.52
C THR A 267 13.53 -9.83 22.14
N ALA A 268 13.71 -9.08 21.07
CA ALA A 268 13.74 -9.60 19.72
C ALA A 268 14.84 -10.67 19.56
N GLU A 269 16.08 -10.37 19.98
CA GLU A 269 17.20 -11.34 19.97
C GLU A 269 16.85 -12.60 20.75
N LYS A 270 16.30 -12.47 21.98
CA LYS A 270 15.90 -13.60 22.82
C LYS A 270 14.93 -14.54 22.10
N TYR A 271 13.87 -13.99 21.52
CA TYR A 271 12.82 -14.80 20.89
C TYR A 271 13.24 -15.35 19.52
N TYR A 272 14.00 -14.63 18.72
CA TYR A 272 14.60 -15.15 17.48
C TYR A 272 15.61 -16.29 17.76
N LEU A 273 16.44 -16.17 18.80
CA LEU A 273 17.35 -17.25 19.21
C LEU A 273 16.57 -18.50 19.68
N GLN A 274 15.47 -18.30 20.40
CA GLN A 274 14.63 -19.41 20.83
C GLN A 274 13.97 -20.10 19.64
N GLU A 275 13.41 -19.34 18.69
CA GLU A 275 12.84 -19.87 17.46
C GLU A 275 13.88 -20.69 16.68
N MET A 276 15.06 -20.14 16.48
CA MET A 276 16.14 -20.83 15.75
C MET A 276 16.62 -22.09 16.47
N LYS A 277 16.60 -22.11 17.82
CA LYS A 277 16.94 -23.29 18.58
C LYS A 277 15.90 -24.40 18.43
N GLU A 278 14.60 -24.04 18.41
CA GLU A 278 13.49 -24.97 18.24
C GLU A 278 13.34 -25.42 16.78
N ASN A 279 13.71 -24.56 15.80
CA ASN A 279 13.72 -24.86 14.38
C ASN A 279 15.04 -24.43 13.69
N PRO A 280 16.09 -25.22 13.77
CA PRO A 280 17.42 -24.87 13.22
C PRO A 280 17.45 -24.67 11.69
N ASN A 281 16.43 -25.15 11.00
CA ASN A 281 16.29 -25.04 9.54
C ASN A 281 15.46 -23.84 9.10
N SER A 282 15.00 -23.00 10.03
CA SER A 282 14.32 -21.75 9.68
C SER A 282 15.31 -20.75 9.09
N PHE A 283 15.02 -20.24 7.89
CA PHE A 283 15.90 -19.28 7.18
C PHE A 283 15.35 -17.85 7.24
N TYR A 284 14.13 -17.65 7.74
CA TYR A 284 13.41 -16.38 7.57
C TYR A 284 13.83 -15.24 8.51
N ASN A 285 14.41 -15.55 9.67
CA ASN A 285 14.66 -14.56 10.73
C ASN A 285 16.14 -14.29 11.02
N GLN A 286 17.05 -14.67 10.09
CA GLN A 286 18.49 -14.50 10.28
C GLN A 286 18.90 -13.01 10.24
N VAL A 287 18.36 -12.23 9.31
CA VAL A 287 18.67 -10.80 9.20
C VAL A 287 18.13 -9.99 10.37
N PRO A 288 16.84 -10.10 10.76
CA PRO A 288 16.35 -9.43 11.96
C PRO A 288 17.08 -9.83 13.24
N LEU A 289 17.51 -11.09 13.36
CA LEU A 289 18.33 -11.52 14.48
C LEU A 289 19.71 -10.88 14.44
N ALA A 290 20.36 -10.82 13.27
CA ALA A 290 21.64 -10.15 13.11
C ALA A 290 21.56 -8.68 13.48
N GLN A 291 20.53 -7.97 13.03
CA GLN A 291 20.29 -6.57 13.35
C GLN A 291 20.00 -6.37 14.85
N SER A 292 19.19 -7.24 15.46
CA SER A 292 18.95 -7.20 16.90
C SER A 292 20.26 -7.40 17.68
N ALA A 293 21.09 -8.33 17.26
CA ALA A 293 22.38 -8.61 17.87
C ALA A 293 23.39 -7.45 17.66
N GLU A 294 23.35 -6.76 16.52
CA GLU A 294 24.14 -5.53 16.30
C GLU A 294 23.74 -4.45 17.33
N GLU A 295 22.44 -4.19 17.49
CA GLU A 295 21.93 -3.17 18.41
C GLU A 295 22.14 -3.52 19.89
N THR A 296 22.15 -4.80 20.25
CA THR A 296 22.44 -5.26 21.63
C THR A 296 23.96 -5.33 21.91
N GLY A 297 24.80 -5.17 20.88
CA GLY A 297 26.26 -5.26 20.98
C GLY A 297 26.78 -6.70 20.97
N ASN A 298 25.95 -7.68 20.63
CA ASN A 298 26.34 -9.09 20.46
C ASN A 298 26.98 -9.31 19.09
N ASN A 299 28.15 -8.68 18.88
CA ASN A 299 28.80 -8.59 17.58
C ASN A 299 29.13 -9.95 16.96
N SER A 300 29.42 -10.97 17.79
CA SER A 300 29.73 -12.32 17.27
C SER A 300 28.51 -12.98 16.66
N LEU A 301 27.36 -12.84 17.32
CA LEU A 301 26.09 -13.36 16.82
C LEU A 301 25.66 -12.59 15.55
N ALA A 302 25.78 -11.27 15.55
CA ALA A 302 25.45 -10.46 14.38
C ALA A 302 26.24 -10.91 13.15
N GLU A 303 27.58 -11.05 13.27
CA GLU A 303 28.45 -11.52 12.20
C GLU A 303 28.07 -12.94 11.71
N GLU A 304 27.81 -13.85 12.63
CA GLU A 304 27.40 -15.23 12.32
C GLU A 304 26.10 -15.25 11.52
N MET A 305 25.09 -14.51 11.97
CA MET A 305 23.76 -14.52 11.34
C MET A 305 23.77 -13.84 9.97
N TYR A 306 24.47 -12.73 9.81
CA TYR A 306 24.65 -12.12 8.50
C TYR A 306 25.34 -13.07 7.51
N LYS A 307 26.43 -13.70 7.91
CA LYS A 307 27.15 -14.68 7.05
C LYS A 307 26.28 -15.87 6.69
N LYS A 308 25.51 -16.39 7.64
CA LYS A 308 24.62 -17.51 7.44
C LYS A 308 23.54 -17.17 6.42
N ASP A 309 22.93 -15.98 6.52
CA ASP A 309 21.93 -15.52 5.56
C ASP A 309 22.52 -15.33 4.16
N ILE A 310 23.68 -14.69 4.05
CA ILE A 310 24.39 -14.48 2.78
C ILE A 310 24.67 -15.82 2.08
N VAL A 311 25.13 -16.83 2.81
CA VAL A 311 25.41 -18.16 2.26
C VAL A 311 24.12 -18.86 1.81
N ASN A 312 23.05 -18.78 2.62
CA ASN A 312 21.78 -19.44 2.31
C ASN A 312 21.05 -18.80 1.12
N ASN A 313 21.18 -17.49 0.94
CA ASN A 313 20.50 -16.70 -0.07
C ASN A 313 21.42 -16.27 -1.25
N SER A 314 22.60 -16.91 -1.38
CA SER A 314 23.55 -16.64 -2.47
C SER A 314 23.91 -15.15 -2.61
N GLY A 315 24.05 -14.45 -1.49
CA GLY A 315 24.45 -13.05 -1.49
C GLY A 315 23.34 -12.01 -1.30
N GLY A 316 22.10 -12.39 -1.12
CA GLY A 316 20.90 -11.53 -1.00
C GLY A 316 21.01 -10.16 -0.30
N GLU A 317 19.90 -9.60 0.11
CA GLU A 317 19.79 -8.21 0.66
C GLU A 317 20.61 -7.95 1.93
N SER A 318 20.95 -8.99 2.69
CA SER A 318 21.76 -8.89 3.92
C SER A 318 23.21 -8.50 3.69
N THR A 319 23.71 -8.63 2.45
CA THR A 319 25.13 -8.35 2.13
C THR A 319 25.51 -6.90 2.46
N GLY A 320 24.62 -5.94 2.15
CA GLY A 320 24.82 -4.54 2.51
C GLY A 320 24.89 -4.32 4.01
N GLY A 321 23.97 -4.93 4.77
CA GLY A 321 23.95 -4.89 6.24
C GLY A 321 25.24 -5.45 6.84
N TYR A 322 25.66 -6.63 6.38
CA TYR A 322 26.93 -7.27 6.80
C TYR A 322 28.15 -6.37 6.56
N VAL A 323 28.28 -5.86 5.35
CA VAL A 323 29.42 -5.00 4.98
C VAL A 323 29.43 -3.73 5.84
N ASN A 324 28.29 -3.06 5.99
CA ASN A 324 28.18 -1.87 6.85
C ASN A 324 28.56 -2.17 8.30
N PHE A 325 28.03 -3.26 8.86
CA PHE A 325 28.33 -3.70 10.22
C PHE A 325 29.82 -3.95 10.41
N MET A 326 30.47 -4.69 9.50
CA MET A 326 31.90 -5.01 9.58
C MET A 326 32.78 -3.77 9.38
N LEU A 327 32.43 -2.87 8.46
CA LEU A 327 33.17 -1.63 8.25
C LEU A 327 33.08 -0.68 9.44
N LYS A 328 31.93 -0.56 10.11
CA LYS A 328 31.78 0.21 11.37
C LYS A 328 32.75 -0.31 12.45
N GLN A 329 33.09 -1.59 12.44
CA GLN A 329 34.03 -2.20 13.39
C GLN A 329 35.49 -2.18 12.90
N GLY A 330 35.78 -1.62 11.75
CA GLY A 330 37.13 -1.60 11.16
C GLY A 330 37.62 -2.96 10.66
N LYS A 331 36.74 -3.93 10.44
CA LYS A 331 37.02 -5.33 10.08
C LYS A 331 36.99 -5.60 8.58
N LEU A 332 37.55 -4.71 7.76
CA LEU A 332 37.56 -4.89 6.30
C LEU A 332 38.33 -6.18 5.90
N ALA A 333 39.40 -6.53 6.63
CA ALA A 333 40.22 -7.72 6.31
C ALA A 333 39.41 -9.02 6.45
N GLU A 334 38.49 -9.10 7.42
CA GLU A 334 37.60 -10.24 7.62
C GLU A 334 36.54 -10.32 6.51
N VAL A 335 36.05 -9.16 6.00
CA VAL A 335 35.16 -9.12 4.84
C VAL A 335 35.87 -9.65 3.61
N GLU A 336 37.09 -9.19 3.33
CA GLU A 336 37.88 -9.65 2.19
C GLU A 336 38.25 -11.15 2.31
N LYS A 337 38.50 -11.65 3.52
CA LYS A 337 38.69 -13.07 3.76
C LYS A 337 37.44 -13.89 3.43
N PHE A 338 36.28 -13.41 3.84
CA PHE A 338 34.97 -14.05 3.53
C PHE A 338 34.69 -14.07 2.03
N VAL A 339 35.11 -13.03 1.30
CA VAL A 339 35.05 -13.03 -0.17
C VAL A 339 35.94 -14.11 -0.78
N GLU A 340 37.19 -14.22 -0.35
CA GLU A 340 38.11 -15.26 -0.89
C GLU A 340 37.60 -16.69 -0.59
N GLU A 341 36.92 -16.91 0.56
CA GLU A 341 36.29 -18.20 0.89
C GLU A 341 35.09 -18.52 -0.03
N ASN A 342 34.49 -17.52 -0.65
CA ASN A 342 33.33 -17.64 -1.54
C ASN A 342 33.67 -17.26 -3.00
N LYS A 343 34.91 -17.31 -3.38
CA LYS A 343 35.40 -16.91 -4.71
C LYS A 343 34.74 -17.72 -5.83
N GLY A 344 34.33 -17.04 -6.89
CA GLY A 344 33.67 -17.63 -8.04
C GLY A 344 32.18 -17.90 -7.85
N THR A 345 31.61 -17.47 -6.73
CA THR A 345 30.17 -17.54 -6.46
C THR A 345 29.52 -16.15 -6.60
N GLU A 346 28.18 -16.09 -6.58
CA GLU A 346 27.43 -14.85 -6.57
C GLU A 346 27.70 -13.99 -5.32
N ILE A 347 28.12 -14.63 -4.22
CA ILE A 347 28.49 -13.95 -2.96
C ILE A 347 29.69 -13.02 -3.17
N GLU A 348 30.69 -13.43 -3.97
CA GLU A 348 31.84 -12.58 -4.30
C GLU A 348 31.40 -11.26 -4.93
N THR A 349 30.55 -11.35 -5.95
CA THR A 349 30.03 -10.18 -6.66
C THR A 349 29.17 -9.29 -5.75
N SER A 350 28.29 -9.90 -4.95
CA SER A 350 27.40 -9.17 -4.03
C SER A 350 28.17 -8.40 -2.97
N ILE A 351 29.21 -9.00 -2.37
CA ILE A 351 30.02 -8.32 -1.35
C ILE A 351 30.86 -7.20 -1.96
N TYR A 352 31.47 -7.42 -3.14
CA TYR A 352 32.19 -6.32 -3.81
C TYR A 352 31.24 -5.19 -4.20
N GLY A 353 30.01 -5.49 -4.63
CA GLY A 353 28.97 -4.50 -4.88
C GLY A 353 28.62 -3.68 -3.64
N ALA A 354 28.41 -4.33 -2.50
CA ALA A 354 28.13 -3.67 -1.23
C ALA A 354 29.30 -2.82 -0.71
N LEU A 355 30.55 -3.31 -0.85
CA LEU A 355 31.75 -2.53 -0.54
C LEU A 355 31.85 -1.30 -1.46
N LEU A 356 31.63 -1.48 -2.76
CA LEU A 356 31.63 -0.38 -3.72
C LEU A 356 30.60 0.68 -3.36
N SER A 357 29.35 0.30 -3.06
CA SER A 357 28.30 1.22 -2.64
C SER A 357 28.72 2.05 -1.43
N ASN A 358 29.26 1.41 -0.39
CA ASN A 358 29.76 2.10 0.80
C ASN A 358 30.83 3.15 0.49
N TYR A 359 31.81 2.78 -0.33
CA TYR A 359 32.88 3.69 -0.71
C TYR A 359 32.42 4.78 -1.68
N PHE A 360 31.40 4.48 -2.51
CA PHE A 360 30.80 5.46 -3.41
C PHE A 360 30.06 6.55 -2.63
N ASP A 361 29.24 6.17 -1.68
CA ASP A 361 28.50 7.10 -0.79
C ASP A 361 29.46 7.97 0.02
N ALA A 362 30.55 7.40 0.51
CA ALA A 362 31.62 8.10 1.20
C ALA A 362 32.51 8.94 0.28
N LYS A 363 32.32 8.89 -1.03
CA LYS A 363 33.18 9.52 -2.07
C LYS A 363 34.66 9.13 -1.91
N ASN A 364 34.94 7.93 -1.43
CA ASN A 364 36.29 7.42 -1.24
C ASN A 364 36.85 6.88 -2.55
N VAL A 365 37.65 7.70 -3.23
CA VAL A 365 38.12 7.42 -4.59
C VAL A 365 38.94 6.11 -4.68
N GLU A 366 39.78 5.82 -3.70
CA GLU A 366 40.60 4.58 -3.70
C GLU A 366 39.71 3.34 -3.58
N GLY A 367 38.73 3.36 -2.66
CA GLY A 367 37.77 2.29 -2.48
C GLY A 367 36.91 2.07 -3.72
N ILE A 368 36.38 3.16 -4.31
CA ILE A 368 35.60 3.09 -5.53
C ILE A 368 36.41 2.40 -6.65
N LYS A 369 37.64 2.86 -6.91
CA LYS A 369 38.52 2.31 -7.96
C LYS A 369 38.82 0.84 -7.71
N LYS A 370 39.14 0.48 -6.45
CA LYS A 370 39.49 -0.90 -6.07
C LYS A 370 38.36 -1.87 -6.37
N TYR A 371 37.14 -1.56 -5.88
CA TYR A 371 36.02 -2.50 -5.98
C TYR A 371 35.31 -2.43 -7.32
N SER A 372 35.26 -1.28 -8.00
CA SER A 372 34.84 -1.23 -9.41
C SER A 372 35.74 -2.08 -10.30
N GLN A 373 37.07 -2.04 -10.08
CA GLN A 373 37.99 -2.89 -10.86
C GLN A 373 37.76 -4.38 -10.62
N LYS A 374 37.55 -4.79 -9.35
CA LYS A 374 37.21 -6.18 -9.00
C LYS A 374 35.99 -6.68 -9.74
N LEU A 375 34.91 -5.87 -9.78
CA LEU A 375 33.66 -6.21 -10.46
C LEU A 375 33.81 -6.23 -11.99
N ILE A 376 34.60 -5.31 -12.56
CA ILE A 376 34.92 -5.30 -13.99
C ILE A 376 35.72 -6.56 -14.37
N ASP A 377 36.67 -7.00 -13.52
CA ASP A 377 37.45 -8.24 -13.72
C ASP A 377 36.54 -9.49 -13.73
N LEU A 378 35.41 -9.45 -13.02
CA LEU A 378 34.33 -10.44 -13.06
C LEU A 378 33.42 -10.32 -14.30
N LYS A 379 33.83 -9.51 -15.29
CA LYS A 379 33.14 -9.31 -16.60
C LYS A 379 31.87 -8.48 -16.52
N ASP A 380 31.68 -7.70 -15.47
CA ASP A 380 30.59 -6.75 -15.38
C ASP A 380 31.05 -5.32 -15.73
N GLU A 381 30.90 -4.97 -16.99
CA GLU A 381 31.27 -3.63 -17.53
C GLU A 381 30.32 -2.53 -17.06
N SER A 382 29.21 -2.83 -16.35
CA SER A 382 28.29 -1.82 -15.83
C SER A 382 28.99 -0.92 -14.80
N TYR A 383 29.93 -1.46 -14.04
CA TYR A 383 30.71 -0.74 -13.02
C TYR A 383 31.75 0.24 -13.57
N ARG A 384 31.78 0.44 -14.88
CA ARG A 384 32.53 1.52 -15.51
C ARG A 384 32.02 2.91 -15.17
N TYR A 385 30.78 3.03 -14.76
CA TYR A 385 30.22 4.30 -14.30
C TYR A 385 30.93 4.76 -13.02
N GLU A 386 30.96 3.94 -11.99
CA GLU A 386 31.61 4.24 -10.71
C GLU A 386 33.11 4.48 -10.89
N MET A 387 33.76 3.69 -11.73
CA MET A 387 35.16 3.91 -12.08
C MET A 387 35.36 5.27 -12.76
N GLY A 388 34.50 5.64 -13.69
CA GLY A 388 34.48 6.95 -14.34
C GLY A 388 34.29 8.10 -13.37
N TYR A 389 33.37 7.93 -12.40
CA TYR A 389 33.10 8.89 -11.35
C TYR A 389 34.30 9.08 -10.42
N ALA A 390 34.98 8.00 -10.03
CA ALA A 390 36.21 8.09 -9.23
C ALA A 390 37.31 8.91 -9.94
N TYR A 391 37.53 8.67 -11.22
CA TYR A 391 38.47 9.49 -12.03
C TYR A 391 38.03 10.92 -12.22
N TYR A 392 36.71 11.18 -12.29
CA TYR A 392 36.18 12.53 -12.32
C TYR A 392 36.49 13.31 -11.05
N LEU A 393 36.31 12.69 -9.88
CA LEU A 393 36.67 13.27 -8.58
C LEU A 393 38.17 13.61 -8.47
N GLU A 394 39.04 12.76 -9.05
CA GLU A 394 40.48 13.03 -9.15
C GLU A 394 40.85 14.10 -10.21
N LYS A 395 39.88 14.62 -10.96
CA LYS A 395 40.08 15.48 -12.13
C LYS A 395 40.90 14.84 -13.26
N ASN A 396 41.01 13.51 -13.26
CA ASN A 396 41.59 12.75 -14.35
C ASN A 396 40.56 12.58 -15.47
N TYR A 397 40.26 13.68 -16.15
CA TYR A 397 39.19 13.73 -17.16
C TYR A 397 39.42 12.80 -18.35
N SER A 398 40.65 12.41 -18.64
CA SER A 398 40.97 11.44 -19.72
C SER A 398 40.42 10.05 -19.38
N GLU A 399 40.76 9.51 -18.21
CA GLU A 399 40.28 8.18 -17.79
C GLU A 399 38.78 8.23 -17.43
N ALA A 400 38.29 9.31 -16.84
CA ALA A 400 36.86 9.50 -16.59
C ALA A 400 36.04 9.41 -17.89
N THR A 401 36.45 10.16 -18.93
CA THR A 401 35.78 10.15 -20.25
C THR A 401 35.76 8.76 -20.86
N LYS A 402 36.88 8.02 -20.81
CA LYS A 402 36.99 6.67 -21.36
C LYS A 402 35.98 5.72 -20.68
N ASN A 403 35.89 5.75 -19.35
CA ASN A 403 34.98 4.90 -18.59
C ASN A 403 33.50 5.29 -18.81
N PHE A 404 33.16 6.57 -18.79
CA PHE A 404 31.78 7.01 -19.09
C PHE A 404 31.34 6.70 -20.52
N LEU A 405 32.25 6.73 -21.51
CA LEU A 405 31.95 6.31 -22.88
C LEU A 405 31.59 4.84 -23.01
N ILE A 406 32.09 3.99 -22.12
CA ILE A 406 31.71 2.58 -22.02
C ILE A 406 30.37 2.46 -21.26
N ALA A 407 30.28 3.05 -20.08
CA ALA A 407 29.12 2.98 -19.19
C ALA A 407 27.82 3.49 -19.83
N LYS A 408 27.89 4.53 -20.67
CA LYS A 408 26.71 5.06 -21.37
C LYS A 408 26.02 4.08 -22.33
N LYS A 409 26.64 2.92 -22.61
CA LYS A 409 26.03 1.86 -23.40
C LYS A 409 25.10 0.98 -22.57
N SER A 410 25.20 1.02 -21.25
CA SER A 410 24.30 0.38 -20.31
C SER A 410 23.00 1.19 -20.19
N LEU A 411 21.85 0.52 -20.18
CA LEU A 411 20.54 1.18 -20.02
C LEU A 411 20.45 1.99 -18.72
N ASN A 412 21.04 1.48 -17.64
CA ASN A 412 20.96 2.09 -16.31
C ASN A 412 21.80 3.37 -16.16
N PHE A 413 22.97 3.44 -16.83
CA PHE A 413 23.92 4.55 -16.64
C PHE A 413 24.07 5.48 -17.85
N THR A 414 23.16 5.39 -18.82
CA THR A 414 23.25 6.23 -20.03
C THR A 414 23.16 7.71 -19.69
N GLN A 415 22.18 8.11 -18.87
CA GLN A 415 21.91 9.51 -18.55
C GLN A 415 23.00 10.09 -17.66
N ASP A 416 23.35 9.38 -16.58
CA ASP A 416 24.39 9.80 -15.64
C ASP A 416 25.75 9.94 -16.33
N SER A 417 26.10 8.97 -17.19
CA SER A 417 27.35 9.05 -17.98
C SER A 417 27.36 10.24 -18.93
N LEU A 418 26.24 10.54 -19.58
CA LEU A 418 26.12 11.71 -20.45
C LEU A 418 26.20 13.02 -19.64
N TYR A 419 25.61 13.08 -18.46
CA TYR A 419 25.71 14.23 -17.56
C TYR A 419 27.17 14.50 -17.20
N TYR A 420 27.91 13.49 -16.71
CA TYR A 420 29.32 13.67 -16.34
C TYR A 420 30.24 13.93 -17.53
N LEU A 421 29.94 13.39 -18.71
CA LEU A 421 30.63 13.80 -19.94
C LEU A 421 30.43 15.29 -20.26
N GLY A 422 29.21 15.80 -20.04
CA GLY A 422 28.92 17.23 -20.14
C GLY A 422 29.68 18.06 -19.11
N MET A 423 29.72 17.62 -17.84
CA MET A 423 30.50 18.26 -16.78
C MET A 423 32.00 18.31 -17.12
N ILE A 424 32.56 17.21 -17.62
CA ILE A 424 33.98 17.16 -18.05
C ILE A 424 34.26 18.18 -19.17
N GLU A 425 33.41 18.27 -20.18
CA GLU A 425 33.60 19.25 -21.25
C GLU A 425 33.43 20.69 -20.76
N LYS A 426 32.55 20.94 -19.80
CA LYS A 426 32.44 22.23 -19.09
C LYS A 426 33.72 22.60 -18.37
N GLU A 427 34.30 21.66 -17.59
CA GLU A 427 35.57 21.89 -16.88
C GLU A 427 36.76 22.13 -17.80
N LYS A 428 36.75 21.58 -19.03
CA LYS A 428 37.71 21.86 -20.06
C LYS A 428 37.48 23.19 -20.82
N GLY A 429 36.36 23.87 -20.53
CA GLY A 429 35.96 25.10 -21.22
C GLY A 429 35.21 24.89 -22.53
N ASN A 430 34.90 23.65 -22.89
CA ASN A 430 34.23 23.29 -24.15
C ASN A 430 32.68 23.40 -23.99
N MET A 431 32.18 24.61 -23.77
CA MET A 431 30.77 24.85 -23.41
C MET A 431 29.77 24.37 -24.47
N LYS A 432 30.13 24.36 -25.76
CA LYS A 432 29.27 23.86 -26.82
C LYS A 432 29.06 22.36 -26.74
N GLU A 433 30.12 21.63 -26.49
CA GLU A 433 30.11 20.18 -26.28
C GLU A 433 29.40 19.80 -24.98
N ALA A 434 29.65 20.54 -23.90
CA ALA A 434 28.96 20.40 -22.64
C ALA A 434 27.44 20.51 -22.82
N LYS A 435 26.98 21.60 -23.46
CA LYS A 435 25.57 21.79 -23.79
C LYS A 435 24.99 20.65 -24.62
N ALA A 436 25.73 20.15 -25.59
CA ALA A 436 25.27 19.02 -26.41
C ALA A 436 25.04 17.74 -25.63
N TYR A 437 25.87 17.47 -24.61
CA TYR A 437 25.69 16.35 -23.71
C TYR A 437 24.49 16.58 -22.77
N PHE A 438 24.38 17.72 -22.13
CA PHE A 438 23.27 18.07 -21.23
C PHE A 438 21.92 18.02 -21.95
N LEU A 439 21.83 18.50 -23.19
CA LEU A 439 20.61 18.42 -23.98
C LEU A 439 20.22 16.98 -24.35
N LYS A 440 21.15 16.04 -24.45
CA LYS A 440 20.81 14.62 -24.65
C LYS A 440 20.13 14.03 -23.42
N VAL A 441 20.58 14.39 -22.22
CA VAL A 441 19.93 13.97 -20.95
C VAL A 441 18.55 14.61 -20.85
N TYR A 442 18.48 15.94 -20.97
CA TYR A 442 17.25 16.73 -20.87
C TYR A 442 16.15 16.30 -21.84
N LYS A 443 16.49 15.94 -23.09
CA LYS A 443 15.52 15.45 -24.08
C LYS A 443 14.94 14.08 -23.72
N LYS A 444 15.69 13.27 -22.99
CA LYS A 444 15.25 11.94 -22.56
C LYS A 444 14.43 12.03 -21.28
N ASP A 445 14.86 12.90 -20.38
CA ASP A 445 14.21 13.12 -19.08
C ASP A 445 14.40 14.60 -18.66
N ARG A 446 13.31 15.35 -18.66
CA ARG A 446 13.32 16.77 -18.29
C ARG A 446 13.45 16.99 -16.78
N TYR A 447 13.10 15.98 -15.99
CA TYR A 447 13.13 15.98 -14.53
C TYR A 447 14.33 15.22 -13.96
N TYR A 448 15.33 14.91 -14.79
CA TYR A 448 16.50 14.10 -14.40
C TYR A 448 17.17 14.62 -13.11
N SER A 449 17.50 15.90 -13.04
CA SER A 449 18.02 16.53 -11.82
C SER A 449 17.99 18.06 -11.91
N ILE A 450 17.83 18.72 -10.75
CA ILE A 450 17.94 20.19 -10.64
C ILE A 450 19.32 20.67 -11.07
N ASP A 451 20.38 19.92 -10.80
CA ASP A 451 21.74 20.28 -11.20
C ASP A 451 21.88 20.38 -12.72
N LEU A 452 21.34 19.40 -13.47
CA LEU A 452 21.32 19.47 -14.93
C LEU A 452 20.57 20.71 -15.45
N LEU A 453 19.40 20.99 -14.85
CA LEU A 453 18.58 22.13 -15.23
C LEU A 453 19.31 23.45 -14.96
N ASN A 454 19.98 23.57 -13.83
CA ASN A 454 20.80 24.73 -13.48
C ASN A 454 22.00 24.91 -14.43
N GLU A 455 22.64 23.81 -14.84
CA GLU A 455 23.73 23.86 -15.83
C GLU A 455 23.23 24.37 -17.17
N LEU A 456 22.10 23.84 -17.67
CA LEU A 456 21.50 24.33 -18.93
C LEU A 456 21.03 25.77 -18.82
N LYS A 457 20.40 26.17 -17.70
CA LYS A 457 19.98 27.56 -17.45
C LYS A 457 21.16 28.52 -17.53
N SER A 458 22.26 28.19 -16.83
CA SER A 458 23.49 29.02 -16.86
C SER A 458 24.06 29.18 -18.26
N ILE A 459 23.98 28.15 -19.11
CA ILE A 459 24.42 28.22 -20.51
C ILE A 459 23.47 29.11 -21.30
N TYR A 460 22.16 28.98 -21.17
CA TYR A 460 21.19 29.81 -21.90
C TYR A 460 21.20 31.27 -21.43
N GLU A 461 21.50 31.57 -20.18
CA GLU A 461 21.72 32.93 -19.68
C GLU A 461 22.87 33.61 -20.40
N LYS A 462 24.00 32.93 -20.60
CA LYS A 462 25.14 33.42 -21.32
C LYS A 462 24.87 33.64 -22.84
N GLU A 463 23.93 32.83 -23.39
CA GLU A 463 23.48 32.92 -24.78
C GLU A 463 22.36 33.96 -24.97
N GLY A 464 21.75 34.47 -23.90
CA GLY A 464 20.63 35.40 -23.93
C GLY A 464 19.29 34.78 -24.37
N ASN A 465 19.14 33.47 -24.23
CA ASN A 465 17.93 32.75 -24.63
C ASN A 465 16.88 32.74 -23.51
N THR A 466 16.03 33.75 -23.46
CA THR A 466 15.06 33.99 -22.40
C THR A 466 13.91 32.97 -22.38
N GLU A 467 13.53 32.39 -23.53
CA GLU A 467 12.45 31.39 -23.63
C GLU A 467 12.83 30.08 -22.93
N GLU A 468 14.00 29.55 -23.24
CA GLU A 468 14.53 28.33 -22.67
C GLU A 468 14.78 28.48 -21.16
N ILE A 469 15.25 29.66 -20.73
CA ILE A 469 15.45 29.97 -19.31
C ILE A 469 14.13 29.86 -18.55
N LYS A 470 13.04 30.45 -19.08
CA LYS A 470 11.72 30.41 -18.48
C LYS A 470 11.21 28.97 -18.35
N GLN A 471 11.32 28.21 -19.45
CA GLN A 471 10.87 26.81 -19.45
C GLN A 471 11.63 25.95 -18.44
N ILE A 472 12.96 26.11 -18.34
CA ILE A 472 13.77 25.39 -17.36
C ILE A 472 13.40 25.78 -15.94
N GLN A 473 13.10 27.06 -15.69
CA GLN A 473 12.69 27.52 -14.37
C GLN A 473 11.37 26.88 -13.94
N GLU A 474 10.40 26.76 -14.86
CA GLU A 474 9.13 26.06 -14.58
C GLU A 474 9.37 24.61 -14.14
N TYR A 475 10.28 23.85 -14.79
CA TYR A 475 10.63 22.49 -14.34
C TYR A 475 11.34 22.46 -12.98
N ILE A 476 12.20 23.43 -12.68
CA ILE A 476 12.84 23.53 -11.34
C ILE A 476 11.79 23.78 -10.28
N ASP A 477 10.83 24.66 -10.55
CA ASP A 477 9.76 25.00 -9.61
C ASP A 477 8.84 23.79 -9.39
N ASP A 478 8.52 23.04 -10.43
CA ASP A 478 7.73 21.79 -10.33
C ASP A 478 8.42 20.73 -9.43
N ILE A 479 9.74 20.55 -9.60
CA ILE A 479 10.49 19.60 -8.76
C ILE A 479 10.49 20.03 -7.29
N ASN A 480 10.67 21.33 -7.03
CA ASN A 480 10.69 21.85 -5.65
C ASN A 480 9.31 21.69 -5.00
N ASN A 481 8.22 22.01 -5.72
CA ASN A 481 6.86 21.88 -5.20
C ASN A 481 6.47 20.41 -4.92
N SER A 482 6.90 19.46 -5.76
CA SER A 482 6.62 18.03 -5.55
C SER A 482 7.37 17.43 -4.35
N ASN A 483 8.47 18.03 -3.92
CA ASN A 483 9.20 17.59 -2.73
C ASN A 483 8.59 18.14 -1.42
N ASP A 484 7.86 19.25 -1.46
CA ASP A 484 7.16 19.81 -0.29
C ASP A 484 5.86 19.02 0.05
N ASP A 485 5.27 18.30 -0.90
CA ASP A 485 4.05 17.50 -0.68
C ASP A 485 4.33 16.09 -0.07
N THR A 486 5.58 15.72 0.20
CA THR A 486 5.95 14.39 0.76
C THR A 486 6.19 14.38 2.27
N ASP A 487 6.00 15.50 2.97
CA ASP A 487 6.15 15.63 4.44
C ASP A 487 4.79 15.61 5.19
N TYR A 488 3.85 14.71 4.77
CA TYR A 488 2.62 14.45 5.53
C TYR A 488 2.46 12.98 5.93
#